data_ae17da2e2d881f7bfd6dd14b9f8c2807
#
_entry.id   ae17da2e2d881f7bfd6dd14b9f8c2807
#
_cell.length_a   1.000
_cell.length_b   1.000
_cell.length_c   1.000
_cell.angle_alpha   90.00
_cell.angle_beta   90.00
_cell.angle_gamma   90.00
#
_symmetry.space_group_name_H-M   'P 1'
#
loop_
_entity.id
_entity.type
_entity.pdbx_description
1 polymer ?
#
loop_
_entity_poly.entity_id
_entity_poly.type
_entity_poly.pdbx_seq_one_letter_code
_entity_poly.pdbx_strand_id
1 'polypeptide(L)'
;TVPAAVQALSYFPELKVILIGDRNAITSQLSSLGRMPDSRLSIQHCDRVISNSEKPSLALRNSQGSSMRAAIDLVAESQADACVSGGNTGALMALSRFRLKLLPGIDRPALVSALPTASGNRTWMLDLGANVSSDADSLFQFAVMGSALAEQHLGRVPRVAILNIGAEEIKGNDLV
;
A
#
# COMPACT_ATOMS: atom_id res chain seq x y z
N THR A 1 2.10 14.82 -1.90
CA THR A 1 0.82 14.10 -2.21
C THR A 1 -0.04 14.94 -3.15
N VAL A 2 -0.40 16.20 -2.82
CA VAL A 2 -1.30 17.04 -3.65
C VAL A 2 -0.76 17.25 -5.07
N PRO A 3 0.52 17.66 -5.30
CA PRO A 3 1.04 17.79 -6.65
C PRO A 3 0.97 16.49 -7.47
N ALA A 4 1.30 15.35 -6.84
CA ALA A 4 1.23 14.05 -7.52
C ALA A 4 -0.21 13.66 -7.91
N ALA A 5 -1.20 13.98 -7.07
CA ALA A 5 -2.60 13.75 -7.37
C ALA A 5 -3.07 14.60 -8.57
N VAL A 6 -2.70 15.89 -8.59
CA VAL A 6 -3.01 16.80 -9.72
C VAL A 6 -2.37 16.30 -11.00
N GLN A 7 -1.11 15.85 -10.95
CA GLN A 7 -0.41 15.29 -12.09
C GLN A 7 -1.07 13.98 -12.58
N ALA A 8 -1.45 13.08 -11.67
CA ALA A 8 -2.14 11.85 -12.05
C ALA A 8 -3.46 12.12 -12.78
N LEU A 9 -4.23 13.10 -12.33
CA LEU A 9 -5.48 13.51 -12.99
C LEU A 9 -5.26 14.02 -14.43
N SER A 10 -4.08 14.53 -14.75
CA SER A 10 -3.74 14.95 -16.11
C SER A 10 -3.38 13.79 -17.04
N TYR A 11 -2.82 12.71 -16.48
CA TYR A 11 -2.46 11.52 -17.25
C TYR A 11 -3.62 10.53 -17.43
N PHE A 12 -4.56 10.49 -16.47
CA PHE A 12 -5.63 9.51 -16.44
C PHE A 12 -7.00 10.21 -16.44
N PRO A 13 -7.66 10.33 -17.61
CA PRO A 13 -8.93 11.05 -17.73
C PRO A 13 -10.08 10.50 -16.87
N GLU A 14 -10.11 9.17 -16.66
CA GLU A 14 -11.15 8.50 -15.87
C GLU A 14 -10.87 8.49 -14.36
N LEU A 15 -9.65 8.89 -13.95
CA LEU A 15 -9.28 8.92 -12.54
C LEU A 15 -10.10 9.97 -11.78
N LYS A 16 -10.62 9.57 -10.63
CA LYS A 16 -11.18 10.47 -9.62
C LYS A 16 -10.34 10.38 -8.35
N VAL A 17 -10.13 11.51 -7.70
CA VAL A 17 -9.28 11.59 -6.51
C VAL A 17 -10.02 12.29 -5.37
N ILE A 18 -9.98 11.68 -4.19
CA ILE A 18 -10.42 12.28 -2.93
C ILE A 18 -9.16 12.59 -2.12
N LEU A 19 -8.84 13.87 -1.96
CA LEU A 19 -7.75 14.31 -1.06
C LEU A 19 -8.26 14.36 0.37
N ILE A 20 -7.57 13.67 1.28
CA ILE A 20 -8.02 13.52 2.67
C ILE A 20 -6.99 14.13 3.62
N GLY A 21 -7.43 15.08 4.45
CA GLY A 21 -6.58 15.78 5.41
C GLY A 21 -7.09 17.15 5.78
N ASP A 22 -6.21 18.04 6.28
CA ASP A 22 -6.57 19.40 6.57
C ASP A 22 -7.02 20.15 5.31
N ARG A 23 -8.29 20.54 5.29
CA ARG A 23 -8.92 21.20 4.13
C ARG A 23 -8.19 22.48 3.73
N ASN A 24 -7.77 23.30 4.72
CA ASN A 24 -7.15 24.59 4.43
C ASN A 24 -5.76 24.39 3.81
N ALA A 25 -4.98 23.46 4.35
CA ALA A 25 -3.67 23.10 3.81
C ALA A 25 -3.79 22.53 2.39
N ILE A 26 -4.74 21.63 2.14
CA ILE A 26 -4.99 21.04 0.82
C ILE A 26 -5.43 22.13 -0.16
N THR A 27 -6.38 22.97 0.21
CA THR A 27 -6.89 24.06 -0.65
C THR A 27 -5.78 25.04 -1.01
N SER A 28 -4.95 25.43 -0.04
CA SER A 28 -3.80 26.30 -0.28
C SER A 28 -2.82 25.69 -1.30
N GLN A 29 -2.50 24.41 -1.17
CA GLN A 29 -1.64 23.72 -2.14
C GLN A 29 -2.28 23.59 -3.53
N LEU A 30 -3.57 23.30 -3.61
CA LEU A 30 -4.28 23.27 -4.89
C LEU A 30 -4.26 24.64 -5.58
N SER A 31 -4.53 25.71 -4.82
CA SER A 31 -4.51 27.08 -5.33
C SER A 31 -3.14 27.47 -5.87
N SER A 32 -2.04 27.08 -5.19
CA SER A 32 -0.68 27.32 -5.67
C SER A 32 -0.33 26.59 -6.97
N LEU A 33 -1.07 25.53 -7.28
CA LEU A 33 -0.95 24.76 -8.52
C LEU A 33 -1.97 25.22 -9.60
N GLY A 34 -2.70 26.31 -9.35
CA GLY A 34 -3.75 26.77 -10.25
C GLY A 34 -4.92 25.79 -10.41
N ARG A 35 -5.16 24.95 -9.40
CA ARG A 35 -6.17 23.91 -9.44
C ARG A 35 -7.24 24.13 -8.37
N MET A 36 -8.48 23.80 -8.69
CA MET A 36 -9.61 23.83 -7.76
C MET A 36 -10.29 22.46 -7.74
N PRO A 37 -10.99 22.10 -6.67
CA PRO A 37 -11.87 20.93 -6.65
C PRO A 37 -12.90 20.98 -7.81
N ASP A 38 -13.18 19.82 -8.37
CA ASP A 38 -14.15 19.64 -9.46
C ASP A 38 -14.82 18.26 -9.37
N SER A 39 -15.49 17.80 -10.45
CA SER A 39 -16.16 16.50 -10.49
C SER A 39 -15.23 15.29 -10.34
N ARG A 40 -13.90 15.47 -10.56
CA ARG A 40 -12.88 14.43 -10.46
C ARG A 40 -11.92 14.64 -9.27
N LEU A 41 -11.98 15.78 -8.60
CA LEU A 41 -11.10 16.13 -7.49
C LEU A 41 -11.91 16.70 -6.33
N SER A 42 -12.05 15.95 -5.27
CA SER A 42 -12.75 16.36 -4.05
C SER A 42 -11.84 16.38 -2.83
N ILE A 43 -12.29 17.05 -1.75
CA ILE A 43 -11.56 17.15 -0.49
C ILE A 43 -12.46 16.65 0.64
N GLN A 44 -11.99 15.64 1.37
CA GLN A 44 -12.53 15.22 2.64
C GLN A 44 -11.67 15.75 3.78
N HIS A 45 -12.26 16.55 4.67
CA HIS A 45 -11.53 17.11 5.81
C HIS A 45 -11.31 16.06 6.90
N CYS A 46 -10.10 16.10 7.47
CA CYS A 46 -9.74 15.36 8.68
C CYS A 46 -8.79 16.22 9.52
N ASP A 47 -9.06 16.31 10.82
CA ASP A 47 -8.27 17.12 11.75
C ASP A 47 -6.98 16.46 12.21
N ARG A 48 -6.92 15.11 12.10
CA ARG A 48 -5.82 14.33 12.63
C ARG A 48 -4.96 13.71 11.54
N VAL A 49 -3.64 13.73 11.78
CA VAL A 49 -2.62 13.00 11.02
C VAL A 49 -1.92 12.01 11.93
N ILE A 50 -1.68 10.79 11.46
CA ILE A 50 -0.84 9.80 12.15
C ILE A 50 0.63 10.17 11.86
N SER A 51 1.41 10.37 12.94
CA SER A 51 2.83 10.69 12.82
C SER A 51 3.64 9.50 12.27
N ASN A 52 4.69 9.79 11.50
CA ASN A 52 5.62 8.76 11.02
C ASN A 52 6.34 8.02 12.16
N SER A 53 6.49 8.65 13.32
CA SER A 53 7.09 8.05 14.52
C SER A 53 6.10 7.33 15.43
N GLU A 54 4.79 7.39 15.14
CA GLU A 54 3.77 6.75 15.97
C GLU A 54 3.83 5.23 15.82
N LYS A 55 3.86 4.51 16.94
CA LYS A 55 3.85 3.04 16.93
C LYS A 55 2.56 2.51 16.28
N PRO A 56 2.61 1.48 15.42
CA PRO A 56 1.43 0.96 14.72
C PRO A 56 0.27 0.57 15.66
N SER A 57 0.59 0.03 16.84
CA SER A 57 -0.42 -0.34 17.85
C SER A 57 -1.13 0.88 18.46
N LEU A 58 -0.44 2.00 18.64
CA LEU A 58 -1.03 3.26 19.09
C LEU A 58 -1.83 3.92 17.97
N ALA A 59 -1.27 3.93 16.76
CA ALA A 59 -1.97 4.41 15.57
C ALA A 59 -3.31 3.68 15.38
N LEU A 60 -3.33 2.36 15.55
CA LEU A 60 -4.57 1.57 15.45
C LEU A 60 -5.61 1.98 16.49
N ARG A 61 -5.21 2.12 17.77
CA ARG A 61 -6.12 2.49 18.86
C ARG A 61 -6.69 3.90 18.69
N ASN A 62 -5.85 4.82 18.26
CA ASN A 62 -6.15 6.24 18.21
C ASN A 62 -6.46 6.74 16.78
N SER A 63 -6.76 5.86 15.83
CA SER A 63 -6.90 6.23 14.40
C SER A 63 -8.14 7.05 14.07
N GLN A 64 -9.13 7.09 14.95
CA GLN A 64 -10.41 7.76 14.68
C GLN A 64 -10.18 9.24 14.30
N GLY A 65 -10.84 9.68 13.23
CA GLY A 65 -10.69 11.04 12.71
C GLY A 65 -9.37 11.31 11.95
N SER A 66 -8.48 10.32 11.81
CA SER A 66 -7.26 10.51 11.05
C SER A 66 -7.46 10.35 9.55
N SER A 67 -6.71 11.09 8.76
CA SER A 67 -6.75 11.04 7.29
C SER A 67 -6.43 9.66 6.74
N MET A 68 -5.46 8.94 7.33
CA MET A 68 -5.12 7.57 6.94
C MET A 68 -6.27 6.61 7.20
N ARG A 69 -6.93 6.70 8.35
CA ARG A 69 -8.08 5.87 8.65
C ARG A 69 -9.25 6.15 7.71
N ALA A 70 -9.54 7.43 7.45
CA ALA A 70 -10.61 7.82 6.54
C ALA A 70 -10.36 7.31 5.11
N ALA A 71 -9.11 7.35 4.63
CA ALA A 71 -8.76 6.81 3.32
C ALA A 71 -9.02 5.30 3.20
N ILE A 72 -8.68 4.54 4.24
CA ILE A 72 -8.93 3.09 4.26
C ILE A 72 -10.43 2.79 4.40
N ASP A 73 -11.15 3.57 5.21
CA ASP A 73 -12.59 3.39 5.40
C ASP A 73 -13.37 3.60 4.09
N LEU A 74 -12.99 4.57 3.27
CA LEU A 74 -13.59 4.76 1.93
C LEU A 74 -13.43 3.50 1.04
N VAL A 75 -12.29 2.83 1.12
CA VAL A 75 -12.09 1.56 0.39
C VAL A 75 -12.94 0.44 1.01
N ALA A 76 -12.96 0.33 2.35
CA ALA A 76 -13.77 -0.68 3.05
C ALA A 76 -15.27 -0.54 2.78
N GLU A 77 -15.74 0.68 2.53
CA GLU A 77 -17.13 1.04 2.24
C GLU A 77 -17.45 1.08 0.73
N SER A 78 -16.50 0.66 -0.12
CA SER A 78 -16.64 0.67 -1.59
C SER A 78 -16.94 2.06 -2.18
N GLN A 79 -16.52 3.11 -1.48
CA GLN A 79 -16.59 4.50 -1.95
C GLN A 79 -15.34 4.92 -2.74
N ALA A 80 -14.26 4.14 -2.62
CA ALA A 80 -13.05 4.26 -3.41
C ALA A 80 -12.51 2.87 -3.76
N ASP A 81 -11.85 2.74 -4.90
CA ASP A 81 -11.26 1.48 -5.37
C ASP A 81 -9.91 1.20 -4.72
N ALA A 82 -9.20 2.24 -4.32
CA ALA A 82 -7.87 2.14 -3.69
C ALA A 82 -7.56 3.36 -2.82
N CYS A 83 -6.61 3.22 -1.90
CA CYS A 83 -6.03 4.34 -1.17
C CYS A 83 -4.52 4.41 -1.36
N VAL A 84 -3.98 5.64 -1.37
CA VAL A 84 -2.55 5.93 -1.49
C VAL A 84 -2.13 6.77 -0.29
N SER A 85 -1.08 6.34 0.39
CA SER A 85 -0.53 7.06 1.53
C SER A 85 1.00 7.12 1.45
N GLY A 86 1.58 8.29 1.66
CA GLY A 86 3.03 8.48 1.87
C GLY A 86 3.41 8.61 3.33
N GLY A 87 2.51 8.24 4.25
CA GLY A 87 2.73 8.31 5.69
C GLY A 87 3.34 7.04 6.28
N ASN A 88 3.09 6.83 7.57
CA ASN A 88 3.60 5.71 8.36
C ASN A 88 3.16 4.34 7.81
N THR A 89 4.09 3.59 7.23
CA THR A 89 3.82 2.29 6.59
C THR A 89 3.28 1.26 7.58
N GLY A 90 3.83 1.19 8.79
CA GLY A 90 3.36 0.25 9.81
C GLY A 90 1.93 0.55 10.27
N ALA A 91 1.59 1.83 10.40
CA ALA A 91 0.23 2.25 10.71
C ALA A 91 -0.74 1.94 9.56
N LEU A 92 -0.33 2.20 8.31
CA LEU A 92 -1.12 1.86 7.12
C LEU A 92 -1.43 0.36 7.07
N MET A 93 -0.42 -0.49 7.27
CA MET A 93 -0.57 -1.94 7.29
C MET A 93 -1.50 -2.42 8.41
N ALA A 94 -1.32 -1.92 9.64
CA ALA A 94 -2.15 -2.30 10.79
C ALA A 94 -3.62 -1.89 10.60
N LEU A 95 -3.86 -0.67 10.12
CA LEU A 95 -5.19 -0.15 9.86
C LEU A 95 -5.87 -0.90 8.70
N SER A 96 -5.15 -1.15 7.60
CA SER A 96 -5.66 -1.91 6.45
C SER A 96 -6.06 -3.32 6.87
N ARG A 97 -5.19 -4.03 7.60
CA ARG A 97 -5.50 -5.36 8.15
C ARG A 97 -6.78 -5.35 9.01
N PHE A 98 -6.92 -4.34 9.85
CA PHE A 98 -8.08 -4.23 10.74
C PHE A 98 -9.37 -3.91 10.00
N ARG A 99 -9.32 -3.00 9.02
CA ARG A 99 -10.51 -2.48 8.32
C ARG A 99 -10.92 -3.31 7.11
N LEU A 100 -9.97 -3.69 6.27
CA LEU A 100 -10.23 -4.44 5.04
C LEU A 100 -10.31 -5.94 5.29
N LYS A 101 -9.80 -6.41 6.45
CA LYS A 101 -9.64 -7.83 6.79
C LYS A 101 -8.57 -8.49 5.92
N LEU A 102 -8.38 -9.78 6.13
CA LEU A 102 -7.50 -10.63 5.35
C LEU A 102 -8.32 -11.67 4.60
N LEU A 103 -7.78 -12.15 3.50
CA LEU A 103 -8.36 -13.30 2.79
C LEU A 103 -8.24 -14.56 3.67
N PRO A 104 -9.18 -15.50 3.57
CA PRO A 104 -9.07 -16.80 4.25
C PRO A 104 -7.75 -17.49 3.91
N GLY A 105 -7.04 -17.98 4.93
CA GLY A 105 -5.73 -18.64 4.77
C GLY A 105 -4.53 -17.68 4.68
N ILE A 106 -4.74 -16.36 4.81
CA ILE A 106 -3.67 -15.37 4.89
C ILE A 106 -3.66 -14.75 6.28
N ASP A 107 -2.55 -14.87 6.99
CA ASP A 107 -2.40 -14.37 8.36
C ASP A 107 -1.83 -12.96 8.44
N ARG A 108 -1.02 -12.58 7.43
CA ARG A 108 -0.34 -11.28 7.38
C ARG A 108 -0.36 -10.68 5.99
N PRO A 109 -0.58 -9.37 5.86
CA PRO A 109 -0.36 -8.67 4.62
C PRO A 109 1.14 -8.55 4.34
N ALA A 110 1.53 -8.38 3.07
CA ALA A 110 2.90 -8.15 2.65
C ALA A 110 3.01 -6.92 1.76
N LEU A 111 4.15 -6.25 1.79
CA LEU A 111 4.49 -5.23 0.81
C LEU A 111 5.05 -5.91 -0.44
N VAL A 112 4.50 -5.54 -1.59
CA VAL A 112 4.94 -6.07 -2.89
C VAL A 112 5.39 -4.95 -3.81
N SER A 113 6.43 -5.21 -4.59
CA SER A 113 6.82 -4.35 -5.71
C SER A 113 7.27 -5.18 -6.91
N ALA A 114 7.02 -4.65 -8.09
CA ALA A 114 7.52 -5.21 -9.33
C ALA A 114 8.89 -4.61 -9.66
N LEU A 115 9.94 -5.40 -9.57
CA LEU A 115 11.31 -5.02 -9.88
C LEU A 115 11.64 -5.31 -11.35
N PRO A 116 12.36 -4.43 -12.06
CA PRO A 116 12.80 -4.69 -13.43
C PRO A 116 13.87 -5.78 -13.44
N THR A 117 13.84 -6.65 -14.45
CA THR A 117 14.88 -7.63 -14.71
C THR A 117 15.81 -7.16 -15.83
N ALA A 118 17.02 -7.73 -15.93
CA ALA A 118 17.95 -7.45 -17.01
C ALA A 118 17.39 -7.77 -18.40
N SER A 119 16.42 -8.69 -18.49
CA SER A 119 15.74 -9.05 -19.74
C SER A 119 14.57 -8.13 -20.12
N GLY A 120 14.34 -7.04 -19.37
CA GLY A 120 13.22 -6.12 -19.58
C GLY A 120 11.87 -6.59 -19.03
N ASN A 121 11.83 -7.75 -18.38
CA ASN A 121 10.65 -8.27 -17.70
C ASN A 121 10.53 -7.70 -16.27
N ARG A 122 9.58 -8.22 -15.49
CA ARG A 122 9.37 -7.86 -14.08
C ARG A 122 9.41 -9.09 -13.19
N THR A 123 9.97 -8.92 -11.99
CA THR A 123 9.91 -9.89 -10.89
C THR A 123 9.16 -9.23 -9.73
N TRP A 124 8.12 -9.88 -9.21
CA TRP A 124 7.40 -9.42 -8.03
C TRP A 124 8.12 -9.91 -6.78
N MET A 125 8.49 -9.00 -5.91
CA MET A 125 9.19 -9.30 -4.67
C MET A 125 8.28 -9.03 -3.47
N LEU A 126 8.15 -10.01 -2.58
CA LEU A 126 7.42 -9.99 -1.32
C LEU A 126 8.27 -10.67 -0.24
N ASP A 127 8.28 -10.26 1.00
CA ASP A 127 7.77 -9.04 1.59
C ASP A 127 8.88 -7.99 1.59
N LEU A 128 8.54 -6.74 1.31
CA LEU A 128 9.51 -5.64 1.31
C LEU A 128 9.58 -4.92 2.66
N GLY A 129 9.57 -5.68 3.76
CA GLY A 129 9.80 -5.17 5.10
C GLY A 129 8.54 -4.70 5.85
N ALA A 130 7.36 -5.15 5.47
CA ALA A 130 6.16 -4.95 6.29
C ALA A 130 6.21 -5.82 7.56
N ASN A 131 6.82 -6.99 7.47
CA ASN A 131 6.97 -7.93 8.56
C ASN A 131 8.45 -7.98 8.98
N VAL A 132 8.71 -7.85 10.28
CA VAL A 132 10.08 -7.86 10.83
C VAL A 132 10.71 -9.26 10.76
N SER A 133 9.88 -10.29 10.90
CA SER A 133 10.29 -11.70 10.80
C SER A 133 9.21 -12.50 10.08
N SER A 134 9.62 -13.49 9.32
CA SER A 134 8.75 -14.44 8.64
C SER A 134 9.16 -15.85 9.01
N ASP A 135 8.20 -16.71 9.23
CA ASP A 135 8.35 -18.16 9.35
C ASP A 135 8.03 -18.85 8.02
N ALA A 136 8.16 -20.16 7.96
CA ALA A 136 7.90 -20.94 6.75
C ALA A 136 6.46 -20.76 6.25
N ASP A 137 5.48 -20.73 7.15
CA ASP A 137 4.07 -20.53 6.79
C ASP A 137 3.82 -19.15 6.19
N SER A 138 4.44 -18.10 6.75
CA SER A 138 4.38 -16.76 6.20
C SER A 138 5.00 -16.68 4.80
N LEU A 139 6.18 -17.30 4.59
CA LEU A 139 6.84 -17.34 3.29
C LEU A 139 5.99 -18.10 2.25
N PHE A 140 5.35 -19.20 2.66
CA PHE A 140 4.41 -19.92 1.79
C PHE A 140 3.22 -19.02 1.39
N GLN A 141 2.60 -18.33 2.34
CA GLN A 141 1.50 -17.40 2.05
C GLN A 141 1.94 -16.27 1.13
N PHE A 142 3.14 -15.72 1.32
CA PHE A 142 3.70 -14.69 0.42
C PHE A 142 3.94 -15.25 -0.98
N ALA A 143 4.41 -16.49 -1.10
CA ALA A 143 4.58 -17.14 -2.39
C ALA A 143 3.24 -17.31 -3.13
N VAL A 144 2.20 -17.71 -2.43
CA VAL A 144 0.83 -17.84 -2.99
C VAL A 144 0.31 -16.47 -3.46
N MET A 145 0.39 -15.43 -2.60
CA MET A 145 -0.06 -14.09 -2.97
C MET A 145 0.73 -13.51 -4.15
N GLY A 146 2.06 -13.67 -4.14
CA GLY A 146 2.94 -13.22 -5.20
C GLY A 146 2.69 -13.94 -6.52
N SER A 147 2.44 -15.25 -6.46
CA SER A 147 2.09 -16.06 -7.63
C SER A 147 0.78 -15.59 -8.27
N ALA A 148 -0.27 -15.43 -7.49
CA ALA A 148 -1.57 -14.96 -7.97
C ALA A 148 -1.47 -13.57 -8.63
N LEU A 149 -0.75 -12.63 -7.99
CA LEU A 149 -0.53 -11.28 -8.54
C LEU A 149 0.27 -11.32 -9.84
N ALA A 150 1.35 -12.10 -9.88
CA ALA A 150 2.21 -12.21 -11.05
C ALA A 150 1.48 -12.87 -12.22
N GLU A 151 0.67 -13.89 -11.97
CA GLU A 151 -0.12 -14.57 -12.98
C GLU A 151 -1.10 -13.64 -13.68
N GLN A 152 -1.80 -12.79 -12.93
CA GLN A 152 -2.71 -11.77 -13.49
C GLN A 152 -1.99 -10.81 -14.45
N HIS A 153 -0.73 -10.46 -14.15
CA HIS A 153 0.04 -9.52 -14.97
C HIS A 153 0.75 -10.20 -16.15
N LEU A 154 1.16 -11.46 -15.99
CA LEU A 154 1.92 -12.20 -17.00
C LEU A 154 1.02 -12.98 -17.97
N GLY A 155 -0.24 -13.27 -17.60
CA GLY A 155 -1.14 -14.15 -18.33
C GLY A 155 -0.67 -15.61 -18.37
N ARG A 156 0.24 -16.01 -17.48
CA ARG A 156 0.78 -17.38 -17.35
C ARG A 156 1.23 -17.64 -15.92
N VAL A 157 1.31 -18.91 -15.55
CA VAL A 157 1.83 -19.33 -14.24
C VAL A 157 3.28 -18.86 -14.07
N PRO A 158 3.59 -18.09 -13.01
CA PRO A 158 4.95 -17.63 -12.74
C PRO A 158 5.80 -18.73 -12.10
N ARG A 159 7.12 -18.56 -12.18
CA ARG A 159 8.04 -19.30 -11.33
C ARG A 159 8.21 -18.54 -10.01
N VAL A 160 8.18 -19.29 -8.91
CA VAL A 160 8.38 -18.73 -7.57
C VAL A 160 9.72 -19.23 -7.02
N ALA A 161 10.44 -18.39 -6.31
CA ALA A 161 11.68 -18.73 -5.63
C ALA A 161 11.77 -17.98 -4.29
N ILE A 162 12.45 -18.58 -3.33
CA ILE A 162 12.82 -17.92 -2.07
C ILE A 162 14.17 -17.22 -2.28
N LEU A 163 14.24 -15.94 -1.89
CA LEU A 163 15.49 -15.20 -1.93
C LEU A 163 16.38 -15.64 -0.77
N ASN A 164 17.59 -16.11 -1.09
CA ASN A 164 18.61 -16.45 -0.13
C ASN A 164 19.80 -15.47 -0.21
N ILE A 165 20.66 -15.45 0.81
CA ILE A 165 21.85 -14.59 0.90
C ILE A 165 23.04 -15.07 0.05
N GLY A 166 22.97 -16.29 -0.49
CA GLY A 166 24.00 -16.90 -1.33
C GLY A 166 23.53 -18.23 -1.92
N ALA A 167 24.33 -18.77 -2.84
CA ALA A 167 24.04 -20.02 -3.52
C ALA A 167 24.70 -21.26 -2.86
N GLU A 168 25.59 -21.04 -1.90
CA GLU A 168 26.31 -22.11 -1.21
C GLU A 168 25.38 -22.82 -0.22
N GLU A 169 25.52 -24.13 -0.04
CA GLU A 169 24.74 -24.97 0.88
C GLU A 169 24.75 -24.50 2.35
N ILE A 170 25.84 -23.80 2.75
CA ILE A 170 25.96 -23.23 4.10
C ILE A 170 25.30 -21.85 4.26
N LYS A 171 24.72 -21.32 3.20
CA LYS A 171 24.06 -20.03 3.23
C LYS A 171 22.56 -20.19 3.46
N GLY A 172 22.00 -19.22 4.21
CA GLY A 172 20.60 -19.24 4.59
C GLY A 172 20.41 -19.61 6.06
N ASN A 173 19.16 -19.84 6.39
CA ASN A 173 18.73 -20.29 7.71
C ASN A 173 17.75 -21.47 7.53
N ASP A 174 17.18 -21.94 8.63
CA ASP A 174 16.25 -23.10 8.65
C ASP A 174 14.97 -22.90 7.82
N LEU A 175 14.79 -21.76 7.16
CA LEU A 175 13.64 -21.42 6.33
C LEU A 175 13.88 -21.58 4.82
N VAL A 176 15.13 -21.88 4.41
CA VAL A 176 15.56 -21.92 3.00
C VAL A 176 15.90 -23.32 2.51
#